data_d1b4379e750fc67eceaba04d31548a77
#
_entry.id   d1b4379e750fc67eceaba04d31548a77
#
_cell.length_a   1.000
_cell.length_b   1.000
_cell.length_c   1.000
_cell.angle_alpha   90.00
_cell.angle_beta   90.00
_cell.angle_gamma   90.00
#
_symmetry.space_group_name_H-M   'P 1'
#
loop_
_entity.id
_entity.type
_entity.pdbx_description
1 polymer ?
#
loop_
_entity_poly.entity_id
_entity_poly.type
_entity_poly.pdbx_seq_one_letter_code
_entity_poly.pdbx_strand_id
1 'polypeptide(L)'
;MKLTTPLVLLSLFLLQSCGGGGTQYNTLSGDAPLVIGHRGASGERPEHTLEAYKLAIEQGADFVEPDLVLTKDGVMVARHEPMLDGTTDVAVKFPASRKTTKDVDGFPTTAYFASDFTLAEIKTLRAVQSSRTRSAAFDGLYTIPTLDEVIATVKAEGTKAGRTVGIYPEIKHSTFHASVVGFGANNFEDKLVATLHAAYGNTGSAPVFIQSFESANLQYLNTRTSIRLVQLIDADDVNDDGTMSLVAPYHKPYDFVVRNDPRLFSDLLTSSGLDFVKTYADAIGPWKPYLVKTVNDKVERTGDTTLNLNDRRVDGSTGVVELAHAKGLLVHAYTFRNDASGYGFKDPRAEMAYYMRLGVDGLFTDFPATGVAARGDIR
;
A
#
# COMPACT_ATOMS: atom_id res chain seq x y z
N MET A 1 20.57 -77.36 -17.73
CA MET A 1 20.60 -76.18 -16.86
C MET A 1 19.74 -75.12 -17.57
N LYS A 2 18.48 -74.92 -17.13
CA LYS A 2 17.57 -73.92 -17.67
C LYS A 2 17.57 -72.74 -16.70
N LEU A 3 18.04 -71.55 -17.18
CA LEU A 3 17.93 -70.32 -16.45
C LEU A 3 16.50 -69.71 -16.66
N THR A 4 15.79 -69.54 -15.57
CA THR A 4 14.52 -68.80 -15.52
C THR A 4 14.77 -67.38 -15.02
N THR A 5 14.49 -66.38 -15.89
CA THR A 5 14.57 -64.97 -15.53
C THR A 5 13.22 -64.54 -14.92
N PRO A 6 13.19 -63.83 -13.79
CA PRO A 6 11.93 -63.30 -13.26
C PRO A 6 11.54 -62.00 -13.95
N LEU A 7 10.31 -61.96 -14.38
CA LEU A 7 9.60 -60.79 -14.94
C LEU A 7 9.20 -59.86 -13.78
N VAL A 8 9.82 -58.66 -13.70
CA VAL A 8 9.41 -57.63 -12.73
C VAL A 8 8.27 -56.82 -13.35
N LEU A 9 7.06 -57.02 -12.80
CA LEU A 9 5.90 -56.16 -13.12
C LEU A 9 6.10 -54.82 -12.40
N LEU A 10 6.31 -53.75 -13.20
CA LEU A 10 6.30 -52.35 -12.75
C LEU A 10 4.86 -51.88 -12.73
N SER A 11 4.21 -51.83 -11.55
CA SER A 11 2.89 -51.27 -11.37
C SER A 11 2.99 -49.74 -11.37
N LEU A 12 2.54 -49.13 -12.47
CA LEU A 12 2.36 -47.69 -12.59
C LEU A 12 1.18 -47.27 -11.72
N PHE A 13 1.45 -46.71 -10.53
CA PHE A 13 0.43 -46.02 -9.75
C PHE A 13 0.15 -44.67 -10.43
N LEU A 14 -0.93 -44.57 -11.19
CA LEU A 14 -1.56 -43.33 -11.61
C LEU A 14 -2.14 -42.66 -10.37
N LEU A 15 -1.42 -41.70 -9.81
CA LEU A 15 -2.00 -40.72 -8.87
C LEU A 15 -3.01 -39.88 -9.62
N GLN A 16 -4.29 -40.24 -9.57
CA GLN A 16 -5.38 -39.36 -9.90
C GLN A 16 -5.40 -38.26 -8.83
N SER A 17 -4.84 -37.11 -9.15
CA SER A 17 -5.08 -35.86 -8.45
C SER A 17 -6.55 -35.51 -8.64
N CYS A 18 -7.38 -35.70 -7.62
CA CYS A 18 -8.70 -35.09 -7.54
C CYS A 18 -8.49 -33.58 -7.40
N GLY A 19 -8.31 -32.88 -8.51
CA GLY A 19 -8.35 -31.42 -8.57
C GLY A 19 -9.78 -30.98 -8.32
N GLY A 20 -10.10 -30.51 -7.12
CA GLY A 20 -11.25 -29.64 -6.90
C GLY A 20 -11.04 -28.43 -7.79
N GLY A 21 -11.95 -28.20 -8.76
CA GLY A 21 -11.88 -27.08 -9.69
C GLY A 21 -12.18 -25.75 -8.99
N GLY A 22 -11.24 -25.25 -8.20
CA GLY A 22 -11.20 -23.87 -7.74
C GLY A 22 -10.79 -22.94 -8.90
N THR A 23 -11.38 -21.77 -8.97
CA THR A 23 -10.94 -20.74 -9.93
C THR A 23 -9.48 -20.40 -9.64
N GLN A 24 -8.59 -20.63 -10.61
CA GLN A 24 -7.19 -20.23 -10.51
C GLN A 24 -7.04 -18.79 -11.04
N TYR A 25 -6.42 -17.93 -10.25
CA TYR A 25 -6.11 -16.55 -10.62
C TYR A 25 -4.69 -16.42 -11.19
N ASN A 26 -4.41 -15.32 -11.87
CA ASN A 26 -3.09 -15.03 -12.43
C ASN A 26 -2.09 -14.46 -11.38
N THR A 27 -2.45 -14.46 -10.11
CA THR A 27 -1.58 -14.07 -8.99
C THR A 27 -0.41 -15.02 -8.82
N LEU A 28 0.63 -14.61 -8.12
CA LEU A 28 1.82 -15.44 -7.88
C LEU A 28 1.50 -16.76 -7.18
N SER A 29 0.54 -16.77 -6.24
CA SER A 29 0.10 -17.99 -5.53
C SER A 29 -1.02 -18.76 -6.24
N GLY A 30 -1.71 -18.15 -7.21
CA GLY A 30 -2.94 -18.66 -7.79
C GLY A 30 -4.21 -18.38 -6.93
N ASP A 31 -4.05 -17.74 -5.77
CA ASP A 31 -5.16 -17.32 -4.90
C ASP A 31 -5.83 -16.05 -5.41
N ALA A 32 -7.03 -15.75 -4.90
CA ALA A 32 -7.73 -14.51 -5.22
C ALA A 32 -6.90 -13.27 -4.81
N PRO A 33 -6.82 -12.23 -5.67
CA PRO A 33 -6.09 -11.01 -5.33
C PRO A 33 -6.68 -10.32 -4.11
N LEU A 34 -5.81 -9.74 -3.26
CA LEU A 34 -6.20 -9.05 -2.04
C LEU A 34 -6.87 -7.71 -2.35
N VAL A 35 -7.88 -7.35 -1.56
CA VAL A 35 -8.45 -6.01 -1.52
C VAL A 35 -7.99 -5.33 -0.23
N ILE A 36 -7.20 -4.26 -0.36
CA ILE A 36 -6.60 -3.51 0.74
C ILE A 36 -7.31 -2.17 0.85
N GLY A 37 -7.94 -1.90 2.01
CA GLY A 37 -8.58 -0.61 2.28
C GLY A 37 -7.53 0.46 2.53
N HIS A 38 -7.24 1.27 1.49
CA HIS A 38 -6.24 2.35 1.50
C HIS A 38 -6.64 3.45 2.49
N ARG A 39 -5.93 3.51 3.62
CA ARG A 39 -6.24 4.36 4.78
C ARG A 39 -7.64 4.07 5.37
N GLY A 40 -8.13 2.83 5.20
CA GLY A 40 -9.50 2.40 5.44
C GLY A 40 -10.41 2.57 4.22
N ALA A 41 -11.72 2.75 4.42
CA ALA A 41 -12.65 3.19 3.39
C ALA A 41 -12.60 4.72 3.25
N SER A 42 -11.44 5.25 2.86
CA SER A 42 -11.10 6.68 2.90
C SER A 42 -11.89 7.51 1.88
N GLY A 43 -12.48 6.89 0.87
CA GLY A 43 -13.42 7.54 -0.05
C GLY A 43 -14.74 7.92 0.60
N GLU A 44 -15.10 7.26 1.72
CA GLU A 44 -16.41 7.40 2.37
C GLU A 44 -16.32 7.92 3.82
N ARG A 45 -15.15 7.88 4.43
CA ARG A 45 -14.86 8.37 5.80
C ARG A 45 -13.52 9.11 5.78
N PRO A 46 -13.30 10.07 6.69
CA PRO A 46 -11.96 10.66 6.88
C PRO A 46 -10.91 9.58 7.06
N GLU A 47 -9.84 9.68 6.27
CA GLU A 47 -8.75 8.71 6.23
C GLU A 47 -8.13 8.46 7.62
N HIS A 48 -7.63 7.24 7.84
CA HIS A 48 -6.93 6.86 9.07
C HIS A 48 -7.74 7.08 10.36
N THR A 49 -9.05 6.81 10.29
CA THR A 49 -9.93 6.76 11.46
C THR A 49 -10.34 5.33 11.74
N LEU A 50 -10.67 5.00 13.00
CA LEU A 50 -11.17 3.65 13.33
C LEU A 50 -12.45 3.35 12.56
N GLU A 51 -13.27 4.36 12.30
CA GLU A 51 -14.51 4.24 11.54
C GLU A 51 -14.27 3.95 10.05
N ALA A 52 -13.19 4.51 9.46
CA ALA A 52 -12.78 4.18 8.09
C ALA A 52 -12.29 2.72 8.00
N TYR A 53 -11.54 2.24 9.00
CA TYR A 53 -11.07 0.85 9.05
C TYR A 53 -12.22 -0.13 9.26
N LYS A 54 -13.15 0.16 10.19
CA LYS A 54 -14.36 -0.66 10.41
C LYS A 54 -15.18 -0.79 9.14
N LEU A 55 -15.44 0.34 8.47
CA LEU A 55 -16.20 0.33 7.21
C LEU A 55 -15.50 -0.49 6.13
N ALA A 56 -14.17 -0.37 5.98
CA ALA A 56 -13.43 -1.18 5.03
C ALA A 56 -13.58 -2.69 5.31
N ILE A 57 -13.52 -3.10 6.57
CA ILE A 57 -13.70 -4.50 7.00
C ILE A 57 -15.14 -4.98 6.73
N GLU A 58 -16.14 -4.15 7.04
CA GLU A 58 -17.56 -4.42 6.75
C GLU A 58 -17.81 -4.59 5.23
N GLN A 59 -17.11 -3.80 4.40
CA GLN A 59 -17.16 -3.88 2.95
C GLN A 59 -16.38 -5.06 2.35
N GLY A 60 -15.68 -5.85 3.18
CA GLY A 60 -15.00 -7.08 2.77
C GLY A 60 -13.53 -6.93 2.41
N ALA A 61 -12.87 -5.83 2.77
CA ALA A 61 -11.42 -5.69 2.63
C ALA A 61 -10.67 -6.80 3.39
N ASP A 62 -9.64 -7.38 2.76
CA ASP A 62 -8.80 -8.42 3.38
C ASP A 62 -7.77 -7.82 4.34
N PHE A 63 -7.30 -6.62 4.04
CA PHE A 63 -6.37 -5.83 4.83
C PHE A 63 -6.87 -4.39 4.96
N VAL A 64 -6.45 -3.70 6.01
CA VAL A 64 -6.54 -2.23 6.13
C VAL A 64 -5.15 -1.65 6.30
N GLU A 65 -4.95 -0.47 5.75
CA GLU A 65 -3.65 0.20 5.74
C GLU A 65 -3.61 1.38 6.73
N PRO A 66 -2.81 1.29 7.79
CA PRO A 66 -2.45 2.42 8.63
C PRO A 66 -1.08 2.99 8.20
N ASP A 67 -1.04 4.21 7.66
CA ASP A 67 0.19 4.98 7.52
C ASP A 67 0.56 5.55 8.88
N LEU A 68 1.82 5.48 9.24
CA LEU A 68 2.27 5.79 10.59
C LEU A 68 3.27 6.94 10.62
N VAL A 69 3.06 7.83 11.60
CA VAL A 69 4.00 8.87 11.98
C VAL A 69 4.19 8.86 13.50
N LEU A 70 5.28 9.48 14.00
CA LEU A 70 5.57 9.54 15.43
C LEU A 70 5.10 10.88 16.02
N THR A 71 4.46 10.80 17.19
CA THR A 71 4.21 11.96 18.05
C THR A 71 5.48 12.41 18.77
N LYS A 72 5.46 13.59 19.41
CA LYS A 72 6.59 14.13 20.20
C LYS A 72 7.09 13.16 21.28
N ASP A 73 6.20 12.42 21.89
CA ASP A 73 6.50 11.41 22.92
C ASP A 73 6.69 10.00 22.32
N GLY A 74 6.86 9.94 20.99
CA GLY A 74 7.27 8.74 20.24
C GLY A 74 6.20 7.65 20.13
N VAL A 75 4.92 8.01 20.18
CA VAL A 75 3.82 7.08 19.93
C VAL A 75 3.47 7.06 18.44
N MET A 76 3.26 5.88 17.88
CA MET A 76 2.81 5.70 16.50
C MET A 76 1.34 6.03 16.36
N VAL A 77 1.01 7.02 15.53
CA VAL A 77 -0.36 7.42 15.19
C VAL A 77 -0.60 7.28 13.69
N ALA A 78 -1.83 6.95 13.32
CA ALA A 78 -2.18 6.74 11.93
C ALA A 78 -2.43 8.08 11.22
N ARG A 79 -1.47 8.53 10.41
CA ARG A 79 -1.54 9.71 9.52
C ARG A 79 -0.64 9.51 8.30
N HIS A 80 -1.14 9.96 7.13
CA HIS A 80 -0.38 9.84 5.89
C HIS A 80 0.87 10.71 5.89
N GLU A 81 0.75 11.94 6.38
CA GLU A 81 1.87 12.89 6.39
C GLU A 81 2.34 13.17 7.82
N PRO A 82 3.60 13.54 8.03
CA PRO A 82 4.06 14.09 9.30
C PRO A 82 3.34 15.38 9.68
N MET A 83 2.75 16.09 8.70
CA MET A 83 1.97 17.31 8.86
C MET A 83 0.50 16.99 9.15
N LEU A 84 -0.08 17.71 10.11
CA LEU A 84 -1.46 17.52 10.58
C LEU A 84 -2.47 18.44 9.87
N ASP A 85 -1.98 19.43 9.10
CA ASP A 85 -2.76 20.54 8.54
C ASP A 85 -3.90 20.10 7.62
N GLY A 86 -3.65 19.14 6.74
CA GLY A 86 -4.58 18.76 5.67
C GLY A 86 -5.65 17.74 6.06
N THR A 87 -5.47 17.06 7.20
CA THR A 87 -6.31 15.91 7.57
C THR A 87 -6.87 15.99 8.99
N THR A 88 -6.66 17.13 9.68
CA THR A 88 -7.16 17.36 11.04
C THR A 88 -7.63 18.83 11.25
N ASP A 89 -8.34 19.04 12.34
CA ASP A 89 -8.75 20.38 12.81
C ASP A 89 -7.66 21.11 13.62
N VAL A 90 -6.38 20.77 13.43
CA VAL A 90 -5.25 21.29 14.23
C VAL A 90 -5.18 22.80 14.24
N ALA A 91 -5.43 23.46 13.09
CA ALA A 91 -5.41 24.91 12.98
C ALA A 91 -6.56 25.61 13.71
N VAL A 92 -7.63 24.89 14.08
CA VAL A 92 -8.71 25.36 14.92
C VAL A 92 -8.38 25.21 16.42
N LYS A 93 -7.64 24.15 16.75
CA LYS A 93 -7.32 23.78 18.14
C LYS A 93 -6.07 24.47 18.68
N PHE A 94 -5.10 24.75 17.82
CA PHE A 94 -3.80 25.28 18.22
C PHE A 94 -3.44 26.55 17.46
N PRO A 95 -2.78 27.52 18.13
CA PRO A 95 -2.38 28.78 17.47
C PRO A 95 -1.31 28.55 16.39
N ALA A 96 -1.25 29.43 15.41
CA ALA A 96 -0.28 29.36 14.32
C ALA A 96 1.19 29.39 14.78
N SER A 97 1.47 29.91 15.99
CA SER A 97 2.79 29.88 16.61
C SER A 97 3.29 28.47 16.96
N ARG A 98 2.43 27.44 16.90
CA ARG A 98 2.82 26.03 17.04
C ARG A 98 3.36 25.40 15.74
N LYS A 99 3.24 26.10 14.61
CA LYS A 99 3.87 25.67 13.38
C LYS A 99 5.38 25.78 13.49
N THR A 100 6.07 24.80 12.98
CA THR A 100 7.53 24.79 12.84
C THR A 100 7.92 24.56 11.38
N THR A 101 9.15 24.92 11.01
CA THR A 101 9.69 24.61 9.70
C THR A 101 10.66 23.46 9.83
N LYS A 102 10.40 22.37 9.11
CA LYS A 102 11.26 21.19 9.05
C LYS A 102 11.52 20.82 7.60
N ASP A 103 12.63 20.16 7.35
CA ASP A 103 12.90 19.55 6.06
C ASP A 103 12.13 18.24 5.98
N VAL A 104 11.27 18.10 4.97
CA VAL A 104 10.57 16.86 4.64
C VAL A 104 10.99 16.47 3.24
N ASP A 105 11.74 15.39 3.14
CA ASP A 105 12.27 14.84 1.89
C ASP A 105 13.00 15.87 1.00
N GLY A 106 13.78 16.75 1.64
CA GLY A 106 14.55 17.80 0.97
C GLY A 106 13.79 19.11 0.72
N PHE A 107 12.55 19.22 1.22
CA PHE A 107 11.72 20.41 1.04
C PHE A 107 11.43 21.09 2.39
N PRO A 108 11.89 22.34 2.61
CA PRO A 108 11.54 23.10 3.81
C PRO A 108 10.03 23.31 3.88
N THR A 109 9.37 22.72 4.87
CA THR A 109 7.91 22.74 5.04
C THR A 109 7.55 23.37 6.37
N THR A 110 6.65 24.37 6.36
CA THR A 110 6.13 25.02 7.57
C THR A 110 4.72 24.53 7.88
N ALA A 111 4.57 23.75 8.95
CA ALA A 111 3.32 23.06 9.29
C ALA A 111 3.20 22.75 10.79
N TYR A 112 2.06 22.19 11.19
CA TYR A 112 1.89 21.53 12.47
C TYR A 112 2.38 20.08 12.33
N PHE A 113 3.58 19.79 12.81
CA PHE A 113 4.14 18.43 12.71
C PHE A 113 3.69 17.55 13.86
N ALA A 114 3.28 16.33 13.60
CA ALA A 114 2.91 15.34 14.63
C ALA A 114 4.01 15.19 15.68
N SER A 115 5.28 15.25 15.27
CA SER A 115 6.46 15.19 16.13
C SER A 115 6.63 16.38 17.10
N ASP A 116 5.82 17.43 16.99
CA ASP A 116 5.80 18.58 17.88
C ASP A 116 4.66 18.52 18.91
N PHE A 117 3.79 17.50 18.81
CA PHE A 117 2.62 17.31 19.67
C PHE A 117 2.71 15.97 20.42
N THR A 118 2.41 16.00 21.72
CA THR A 118 2.27 14.77 22.51
C THR A 118 1.03 13.99 22.08
N LEU A 119 0.96 12.69 22.39
CA LEU A 119 -0.24 11.89 22.15
C LEU A 119 -1.48 12.54 22.79
N ALA A 120 -1.34 13.08 24.00
CA ALA A 120 -2.45 13.75 24.69
C ALA A 120 -3.00 14.94 23.90
N GLU A 121 -2.14 15.74 23.27
CA GLU A 121 -2.53 16.83 22.38
C GLU A 121 -3.17 16.29 21.08
N ILE A 122 -2.56 15.28 20.43
CA ILE A 122 -3.10 14.63 19.23
C ILE A 122 -4.52 14.09 19.48
N LYS A 123 -4.79 13.51 20.63
CA LYS A 123 -6.12 12.97 20.98
C LYS A 123 -7.20 14.05 21.13
N THR A 124 -6.84 15.32 21.26
CA THR A 124 -7.81 16.44 21.22
C THR A 124 -8.27 16.79 19.81
N LEU A 125 -7.50 16.38 18.79
CA LEU A 125 -7.79 16.65 17.38
C LEU A 125 -8.93 15.77 16.85
N ARG A 126 -9.52 16.26 15.76
CA ARG A 126 -10.51 15.51 14.99
C ARG A 126 -10.06 15.43 13.53
N ALA A 127 -10.29 14.26 12.93
CA ALA A 127 -10.02 14.02 11.54
C ALA A 127 -10.99 14.80 10.65
N VAL A 128 -10.47 15.29 9.52
CA VAL A 128 -11.25 15.88 8.44
C VAL A 128 -10.91 15.21 7.12
N GLN A 129 -11.85 15.25 6.17
CA GLN A 129 -11.65 14.66 4.86
C GLN A 129 -10.56 15.43 4.09
N SER A 130 -9.55 14.71 3.60
CA SER A 130 -8.42 15.30 2.87
C SER A 130 -8.81 15.82 1.48
N SER A 131 -9.75 15.16 0.79
CA SER A 131 -10.25 15.56 -0.51
C SER A 131 -11.51 16.41 -0.41
N ARG A 132 -11.47 17.60 -1.01
CA ARG A 132 -12.64 18.50 -1.06
C ARG A 132 -13.76 18.02 -1.99
N THR A 133 -13.51 17.02 -2.82
CA THR A 133 -14.52 16.40 -3.69
C THR A 133 -15.33 15.32 -2.99
N ARG A 134 -14.89 14.90 -1.79
CA ARG A 134 -15.53 13.88 -0.95
C ARG A 134 -16.43 14.51 0.10
N SER A 135 -17.32 13.70 0.68
CA SER A 135 -18.25 14.17 1.71
C SER A 135 -17.54 14.62 2.98
N ALA A 136 -17.79 15.84 3.41
CA ALA A 136 -17.35 16.38 4.70
C ALA A 136 -18.32 16.07 5.86
N ALA A 137 -19.34 15.21 5.65
CA ALA A 137 -20.35 14.91 6.66
C ALA A 137 -19.80 14.28 7.96
N PHE A 138 -18.59 13.76 7.92
CA PHE A 138 -17.92 13.13 9.05
C PHE A 138 -16.76 13.95 9.61
N ASP A 139 -16.51 15.14 9.08
CA ASP A 139 -15.44 16.02 9.55
C ASP A 139 -15.67 16.42 11.02
N GLY A 140 -14.62 16.39 11.79
CA GLY A 140 -14.68 16.77 13.19
C GLY A 140 -15.31 15.75 14.14
N LEU A 141 -15.73 14.57 13.64
CA LEU A 141 -16.39 13.55 14.46
C LEU A 141 -15.41 12.53 15.07
N TYR A 142 -14.35 12.16 14.35
CA TYR A 142 -13.48 11.02 14.70
C TYR A 142 -12.12 11.48 15.21
N THR A 143 -11.57 10.74 16.16
CA THR A 143 -10.23 11.00 16.73
C THR A 143 -9.14 10.38 15.87
N ILE A 144 -7.89 10.81 16.11
CA ILE A 144 -6.70 10.23 15.51
C ILE A 144 -6.30 8.97 16.29
N PRO A 145 -6.28 7.77 15.69
CA PRO A 145 -5.94 6.55 16.39
C PRO A 145 -4.43 6.31 16.48
N THR A 146 -4.02 5.61 17.54
CA THR A 146 -2.70 4.97 17.62
C THR A 146 -2.70 3.65 16.86
N LEU A 147 -1.50 3.11 16.57
CA LEU A 147 -1.38 1.77 15.97
C LEU A 147 -2.02 0.69 16.85
N ASP A 148 -1.86 0.76 18.18
CA ASP A 148 -2.47 -0.19 19.11
C ASP A 148 -4.01 -0.19 19.02
N GLU A 149 -4.62 1.00 18.90
CA GLU A 149 -6.07 1.13 18.72
C GLU A 149 -6.52 0.56 17.36
N VAL A 150 -5.73 0.76 16.30
CA VAL A 150 -5.99 0.16 14.98
C VAL A 150 -5.94 -1.37 15.06
N ILE A 151 -4.87 -1.93 15.66
CA ILE A 151 -4.70 -3.38 15.83
C ILE A 151 -5.88 -3.98 16.62
N ALA A 152 -6.25 -3.36 17.74
CA ALA A 152 -7.36 -3.82 18.55
C ALA A 152 -8.68 -3.80 17.78
N THR A 153 -8.93 -2.73 17.01
CA THR A 153 -10.13 -2.59 16.16
C THR A 153 -10.17 -3.65 15.08
N VAL A 154 -9.07 -3.86 14.34
CA VAL A 154 -9.00 -4.84 13.23
C VAL A 154 -9.25 -6.26 13.75
N LYS A 155 -8.67 -6.64 14.89
CA LYS A 155 -8.90 -7.94 15.51
C LYS A 155 -10.37 -8.12 15.94
N ALA A 156 -10.95 -7.09 16.57
CA ALA A 156 -12.34 -7.13 17.01
C ALA A 156 -13.33 -7.24 15.84
N GLU A 157 -13.17 -6.40 14.82
CA GLU A 157 -14.06 -6.42 13.64
C GLU A 157 -13.83 -7.66 12.76
N GLY A 158 -12.60 -8.17 12.66
CA GLY A 158 -12.31 -9.45 12.01
C GLY A 158 -13.02 -10.62 12.70
N THR A 159 -12.96 -10.67 14.04
CA THR A 159 -13.68 -11.68 14.84
C THR A 159 -15.19 -11.60 14.60
N LYS A 160 -15.75 -10.37 14.63
CA LYS A 160 -17.17 -10.12 14.38
C LYS A 160 -17.59 -10.52 12.95
N ALA A 161 -16.70 -10.31 11.97
CA ALA A 161 -16.93 -10.73 10.58
C ALA A 161 -16.66 -12.22 10.34
N GLY A 162 -16.21 -12.99 11.34
CA GLY A 162 -15.91 -14.42 11.24
C GLY A 162 -14.69 -14.73 10.35
N ARG A 163 -13.77 -13.79 10.15
CA ARG A 163 -12.57 -13.95 9.31
C ARG A 163 -11.36 -13.21 9.87
N THR A 164 -10.17 -13.67 9.51
CA THR A 164 -8.96 -12.91 9.76
C THR A 164 -8.89 -11.71 8.81
N VAL A 165 -8.69 -10.52 9.35
CA VAL A 165 -8.36 -9.30 8.61
C VAL A 165 -6.95 -8.89 8.97
N GLY A 166 -6.14 -8.58 7.97
CA GLY A 166 -4.77 -8.16 8.16
C GLY A 166 -4.61 -6.64 8.27
N ILE A 167 -3.39 -6.22 8.64
CA ILE A 167 -2.98 -4.83 8.60
C ILE A 167 -1.79 -4.65 7.67
N TYR A 168 -1.70 -3.46 7.08
CA TYR A 168 -0.69 -3.13 6.09
C TYR A 168 0.01 -1.81 6.47
N PRO A 169 0.74 -1.75 7.62
CA PRO A 169 1.33 -0.51 8.10
C PRO A 169 2.42 0.03 7.16
N GLU A 170 2.36 1.33 6.90
CA GLU A 170 3.43 2.07 6.22
C GLU A 170 4.26 2.87 7.22
N ILE A 171 5.58 2.78 7.14
CA ILE A 171 6.48 3.73 7.80
C ILE A 171 6.62 4.94 6.90
N LYS A 172 5.96 6.05 7.27
CA LYS A 172 6.06 7.31 6.53
C LYS A 172 7.34 8.03 6.87
N HIS A 173 8.09 8.46 5.85
CA HIS A 173 9.25 9.34 5.99
C HIS A 173 10.25 8.91 7.09
N SER A 174 10.76 7.66 7.01
CA SER A 174 11.70 7.11 8.00
C SER A 174 12.91 8.03 8.23
N THR A 175 13.52 8.53 7.15
CA THR A 175 14.66 9.47 7.22
C THR A 175 14.28 10.77 7.94
N PHE A 176 13.10 11.33 7.68
CA PHE A 176 12.58 12.50 8.41
C PHE A 176 12.48 12.20 9.90
N HIS A 177 11.82 11.11 10.29
CA HIS A 177 11.64 10.76 11.70
C HIS A 177 12.96 10.48 12.40
N ALA A 178 13.93 9.86 11.74
CA ALA A 178 15.27 9.66 12.29
C ALA A 178 16.03 10.99 12.54
N SER A 179 15.71 12.04 11.78
CA SER A 179 16.30 13.38 11.94
C SER A 179 15.67 14.21 13.06
N VAL A 180 14.48 13.85 13.53
CA VAL A 180 13.79 14.56 14.63
C VAL A 180 14.54 14.34 15.94
N VAL A 181 14.83 15.43 16.64
CA VAL A 181 15.55 15.38 17.91
C VAL A 181 14.87 14.45 18.92
N GLY A 182 15.63 13.48 19.41
CA GLY A 182 15.18 12.50 20.40
C GLY A 182 14.67 11.18 19.84
N PHE A 183 14.50 11.03 18.52
CA PHE A 183 14.08 9.74 17.95
C PHE A 183 15.27 8.86 17.57
N GLY A 184 16.21 9.37 16.76
CA GLY A 184 17.38 8.63 16.30
C GLY A 184 17.06 7.57 15.24
N ALA A 185 18.12 7.05 14.62
CA ALA A 185 18.01 6.07 13.55
C ALA A 185 17.35 4.77 14.04
N ASN A 186 16.50 4.20 13.18
CA ASN A 186 15.78 2.92 13.38
C ASN A 186 14.83 2.84 14.60
N ASN A 187 14.63 3.93 15.34
CA ASN A 187 13.75 3.92 16.51
C ASN A 187 12.29 3.66 16.11
N PHE A 188 11.87 4.19 14.97
CA PHE A 188 10.53 3.96 14.43
C PHE A 188 10.33 2.48 14.06
N GLU A 189 11.27 1.93 13.32
CA GLU A 189 11.29 0.53 12.88
C GLU A 189 11.27 -0.44 14.07
N ASP A 190 12.12 -0.23 15.06
CA ASP A 190 12.18 -1.08 16.25
C ASP A 190 10.88 -1.05 17.06
N LYS A 191 10.26 0.12 17.20
CA LYS A 191 8.94 0.26 17.85
C LYS A 191 7.85 -0.47 17.08
N LEU A 192 7.82 -0.30 15.74
CA LEU A 192 6.85 -0.98 14.89
C LEU A 192 7.00 -2.50 15.00
N VAL A 193 8.21 -3.02 14.85
CA VAL A 193 8.49 -4.45 14.96
C VAL A 193 8.07 -5.00 16.34
N ALA A 194 8.43 -4.32 17.42
CA ALA A 194 8.05 -4.74 18.77
C ALA A 194 6.52 -4.82 18.94
N THR A 195 5.78 -3.82 18.46
CA THR A 195 4.31 -3.79 18.51
C THR A 195 3.69 -4.92 17.67
N LEU A 196 4.20 -5.12 16.44
CA LEU A 196 3.67 -6.14 15.54
C LEU A 196 3.98 -7.56 16.03
N HIS A 197 5.21 -7.81 16.55
CA HIS A 197 5.57 -9.11 17.12
C HIS A 197 4.71 -9.45 18.33
N ALA A 198 4.43 -8.48 19.20
CA ALA A 198 3.54 -8.68 20.36
C ALA A 198 2.10 -9.00 19.93
N ALA A 199 1.63 -8.40 18.82
CA ALA A 199 0.27 -8.54 18.36
C ALA A 199 0.03 -9.77 17.48
N TYR A 200 0.98 -10.13 16.60
CA TYR A 200 0.81 -11.11 15.52
C TYR A 200 1.90 -12.19 15.48
N GLY A 201 2.94 -12.08 16.30
CA GLY A 201 4.13 -12.95 16.25
C GLY A 201 5.13 -12.54 15.14
N ASN A 202 6.32 -13.15 15.19
CA ASN A 202 7.38 -12.94 14.20
C ASN A 202 7.38 -14.07 13.16
N THR A 203 6.51 -14.00 12.18
CA THR A 203 6.39 -15.02 11.13
C THR A 203 5.92 -14.43 9.81
N GLY A 204 6.38 -14.95 8.68
CA GLY A 204 5.94 -14.60 7.33
C GLY A 204 4.47 -14.93 7.05
N SER A 205 3.85 -15.80 7.87
CA SER A 205 2.41 -16.11 7.78
C SER A 205 1.52 -15.16 8.59
N ALA A 206 2.10 -14.22 9.36
CA ALA A 206 1.32 -13.20 10.06
C ALA A 206 0.45 -12.43 9.04
N PRO A 207 -0.81 -12.04 9.42
CA PRO A 207 -1.66 -11.25 8.55
C PRO A 207 -1.18 -9.78 8.54
N VAL A 208 0.07 -9.58 8.17
CA VAL A 208 0.74 -8.28 8.19
C VAL A 208 1.67 -8.17 6.99
N PHE A 209 1.68 -6.99 6.36
CA PHE A 209 2.74 -6.53 5.47
C PHE A 209 3.24 -5.18 5.98
N ILE A 210 4.53 -4.96 6.03
CA ILE A 210 5.13 -3.66 6.35
C ILE A 210 5.62 -3.03 5.06
N GLN A 211 5.23 -1.80 4.78
CA GLN A 211 5.61 -1.11 3.55
C GLN A 211 6.35 0.20 3.80
N SER A 212 7.16 0.60 2.84
CA SER A 212 7.84 1.89 2.83
C SER A 212 8.28 2.27 1.42
N PHE A 213 8.36 3.58 1.14
CA PHE A 213 9.02 4.12 -0.06
C PHE A 213 10.55 4.10 0.07
N GLU A 214 11.08 4.15 1.29
CA GLU A 214 12.52 4.14 1.54
C GLU A 214 13.05 2.71 1.61
N SER A 215 14.17 2.44 0.92
CA SER A 215 14.79 1.11 0.88
C SER A 215 15.58 0.79 2.15
N ALA A 216 16.23 1.80 2.77
CA ALA A 216 17.16 1.56 3.86
C ALA A 216 16.46 0.99 5.11
N ASN A 217 15.29 1.52 5.44
CA ASN A 217 14.52 1.01 6.57
C ASN A 217 13.99 -0.40 6.30
N LEU A 218 13.59 -0.72 5.07
CA LEU A 218 13.18 -2.09 4.70
C LEU A 218 14.36 -3.07 4.78
N GLN A 219 15.55 -2.68 4.33
CA GLN A 219 16.77 -3.49 4.48
C GLN A 219 17.10 -3.73 5.96
N TYR A 220 16.95 -2.71 6.81
CA TYR A 220 17.10 -2.86 8.25
C TYR A 220 16.04 -3.81 8.82
N LEU A 221 14.76 -3.59 8.50
CA LEU A 221 13.64 -4.43 8.94
C LEU A 221 13.83 -5.91 8.55
N ASN A 222 14.36 -6.19 7.37
CA ASN A 222 14.64 -7.55 6.92
C ASN A 222 15.63 -8.31 7.84
N THR A 223 16.45 -7.58 8.61
CA THR A 223 17.32 -8.18 9.65
C THR A 223 16.63 -8.36 10.99
N ARG A 224 15.43 -7.82 11.19
CA ARG A 224 14.72 -7.71 12.49
C ARG A 224 13.44 -8.52 12.57
N THR A 225 12.82 -8.83 11.42
CA THR A 225 11.51 -9.49 11.38
C THR A 225 11.41 -10.48 10.23
N SER A 226 10.57 -11.49 10.42
CA SER A 226 10.10 -12.41 9.37
C SER A 226 8.75 -11.99 8.78
N ILE A 227 8.16 -10.88 9.26
CA ILE A 227 6.94 -10.30 8.67
C ILE A 227 7.27 -9.79 7.27
N ARG A 228 6.36 -10.02 6.32
CA ARG A 228 6.55 -9.66 4.92
C ARG A 228 6.74 -8.15 4.73
N LEU A 229 7.71 -7.80 3.89
CA LEU A 229 8.12 -6.44 3.60
C LEU A 229 7.78 -6.07 2.15
N VAL A 230 7.43 -4.80 1.93
CA VAL A 230 6.98 -4.29 0.63
C VAL A 230 7.72 -3.01 0.27
N GLN A 231 8.40 -3.00 -0.88
CA GLN A 231 8.98 -1.79 -1.46
C GLN A 231 7.93 -1.04 -2.27
N LEU A 232 7.55 0.15 -1.82
CA LEU A 232 6.68 1.05 -2.59
C LEU A 232 7.47 1.76 -3.69
N ILE A 233 6.82 2.02 -4.82
CA ILE A 233 7.44 2.61 -6.02
C ILE A 233 6.50 3.67 -6.58
N ASP A 234 6.99 4.91 -6.69
CA ASP A 234 6.23 6.08 -7.08
C ASP A 234 6.74 6.73 -8.37
N ALA A 235 5.99 7.70 -8.87
CA ALA A 235 6.36 8.64 -9.91
C ALA A 235 5.53 9.93 -9.75
N ASP A 236 5.99 11.02 -10.37
CA ASP A 236 5.32 12.31 -10.34
C ASP A 236 4.03 12.29 -11.20
N ASP A 237 4.13 11.79 -12.44
CA ASP A 237 3.00 11.72 -13.38
C ASP A 237 3.28 10.74 -14.53
N VAL A 238 2.35 10.63 -15.47
CA VAL A 238 2.45 9.84 -16.70
C VAL A 238 2.47 10.77 -17.91
N ASN A 239 3.56 10.75 -18.68
CA ASN A 239 3.69 11.50 -19.93
C ASN A 239 2.67 11.05 -20.98
N ASP A 240 2.44 11.88 -22.00
CA ASP A 240 1.48 11.57 -23.08
C ASP A 240 1.78 10.23 -23.79
N ASP A 241 3.05 9.85 -23.92
CA ASP A 241 3.49 8.59 -24.54
C ASP A 241 3.42 7.37 -23.63
N GLY A 242 3.02 7.57 -22.36
CA GLY A 242 2.90 6.51 -21.37
C GLY A 242 4.16 6.23 -20.56
N THR A 243 5.24 6.97 -20.75
CA THR A 243 6.41 6.91 -19.88
C THR A 243 6.15 7.63 -18.56
N MET A 244 6.87 7.24 -17.48
CA MET A 244 6.73 7.92 -16.19
C MET A 244 7.47 9.26 -16.20
N SER A 245 6.84 10.30 -15.66
CA SER A 245 7.49 11.53 -15.24
C SER A 245 8.15 11.28 -13.87
N LEU A 246 9.46 11.49 -13.78
CA LEU A 246 10.24 11.25 -12.58
C LEU A 246 10.87 12.56 -12.08
N VAL A 247 10.05 13.36 -11.39
CA VAL A 247 10.43 14.68 -10.83
C VAL A 247 10.45 14.59 -9.31
N ALA A 248 11.41 15.25 -8.66
CA ALA A 248 11.49 15.30 -7.21
C ALA A 248 10.22 15.93 -6.58
N PRO A 249 9.74 15.39 -5.45
CA PRO A 249 10.31 14.32 -4.61
C PRO A 249 9.99 12.89 -5.07
N TYR A 250 9.14 12.69 -6.07
CA TYR A 250 8.57 11.38 -6.46
C TYR A 250 9.44 10.57 -7.42
N HIS A 251 10.70 10.96 -7.66
CA HIS A 251 11.56 10.31 -8.65
C HIS A 251 12.36 9.11 -8.12
N LYS A 252 12.64 9.07 -6.81
CA LYS A 252 13.40 8.00 -6.15
C LYS A 252 13.12 7.95 -4.64
N PRO A 253 13.43 6.84 -3.96
CA PRO A 253 13.43 6.76 -2.50
C PRO A 253 14.23 7.91 -1.87
N TYR A 254 13.70 8.54 -0.82
CA TYR A 254 14.39 9.70 -0.22
C TYR A 254 15.73 9.31 0.42
N ASP A 255 15.84 8.13 0.98
CA ASP A 255 17.12 7.59 1.46
C ASP A 255 18.17 7.44 0.33
N PHE A 256 17.75 7.27 -0.93
CA PHE A 256 18.65 7.31 -2.10
C PHE A 256 19.14 8.74 -2.36
N VAL A 257 18.26 9.75 -2.19
CA VAL A 257 18.68 11.16 -2.27
C VAL A 257 19.78 11.45 -1.25
N VAL A 258 19.55 11.09 0.01
CA VAL A 258 20.48 11.32 1.13
C VAL A 258 21.83 10.60 0.93
N ARG A 259 21.81 9.39 0.37
CA ARG A 259 23.03 8.60 0.12
C ARG A 259 23.69 8.86 -1.23
N ASN A 260 23.13 9.78 -2.05
CA ASN A 260 23.56 10.03 -3.42
C ASN A 260 23.53 8.76 -4.31
N ASP A 261 22.58 7.87 -4.07
CA ASP A 261 22.32 6.72 -4.95
C ASP A 261 21.68 7.24 -6.26
N PRO A 262 22.27 6.93 -7.45
CA PRO A 262 21.74 7.45 -8.71
C PRO A 262 20.42 6.83 -9.14
N ARG A 263 20.04 5.66 -8.60
CA ARG A 263 18.86 4.92 -9.04
C ARG A 263 17.56 5.69 -8.80
N LEU A 264 16.65 5.56 -9.74
CA LEU A 264 15.28 6.08 -9.70
C LEU A 264 14.30 4.96 -9.29
N PHE A 265 13.04 5.31 -8.99
CA PHE A 265 12.01 4.32 -8.74
C PHE A 265 11.82 3.36 -9.93
N SER A 266 11.89 3.86 -11.16
CA SER A 266 11.81 3.02 -12.36
C SER A 266 12.93 1.98 -12.47
N ASP A 267 14.12 2.28 -11.94
CA ASP A 267 15.25 1.34 -11.97
C ASP A 267 15.00 0.12 -11.09
N LEU A 268 14.18 0.27 -10.01
CA LEU A 268 13.78 -0.84 -9.14
C LEU A 268 12.83 -1.84 -9.82
N LEU A 269 12.21 -1.46 -10.93
CA LEU A 269 11.31 -2.31 -11.72
C LEU A 269 12.02 -3.03 -12.89
N THR A 270 13.30 -2.76 -13.12
CA THR A 270 14.10 -3.54 -14.06
C THR A 270 14.41 -4.94 -13.50
N SER A 271 14.85 -5.89 -14.35
CA SER A 271 15.24 -7.23 -13.86
C SER A 271 16.27 -7.19 -12.73
N SER A 272 17.31 -6.37 -12.88
CA SER A 272 18.34 -6.19 -11.83
C SER A 272 17.83 -5.41 -10.62
N GLY A 273 16.90 -4.48 -10.82
CA GLY A 273 16.24 -3.75 -9.74
C GLY A 273 15.36 -4.66 -8.88
N LEU A 274 14.58 -5.53 -9.51
CA LEU A 274 13.77 -6.53 -8.82
C LEU A 274 14.64 -7.58 -8.10
N ASP A 275 15.79 -7.98 -8.67
CA ASP A 275 16.76 -8.83 -7.97
C ASP A 275 17.29 -8.12 -6.70
N PHE A 276 17.57 -6.82 -6.77
CA PHE A 276 17.95 -6.03 -5.61
C PHE A 276 16.82 -5.96 -4.57
N VAL A 277 15.59 -5.63 -4.99
CA VAL A 277 14.43 -5.58 -4.09
C VAL A 277 14.19 -6.93 -3.40
N LYS A 278 14.31 -8.04 -4.13
CA LYS A 278 14.16 -9.39 -3.59
C LYS A 278 15.13 -9.74 -2.46
N THR A 279 16.25 -9.04 -2.36
CA THR A 279 17.20 -9.27 -1.25
C THR A 279 16.67 -8.84 0.11
N TYR A 280 15.62 -8.01 0.17
CA TYR A 280 15.09 -7.45 1.42
C TYR A 280 13.57 -7.35 1.49
N ALA A 281 12.84 -7.57 0.40
CA ALA A 281 11.39 -7.48 0.38
C ALA A 281 10.75 -8.71 -0.27
N ASP A 282 9.49 -8.97 0.09
CA ASP A 282 8.66 -10.07 -0.40
C ASP A 282 7.70 -9.61 -1.51
N ALA A 283 7.47 -8.31 -1.60
CA ALA A 283 6.56 -7.70 -2.55
C ALA A 283 7.06 -6.33 -3.03
N ILE A 284 6.54 -5.91 -4.18
CA ILE A 284 6.57 -4.52 -4.63
C ILE A 284 5.17 -3.92 -4.57
N GLY A 285 5.09 -2.61 -4.22
CA GLY A 285 3.88 -1.81 -4.28
C GLY A 285 4.03 -0.68 -5.31
N PRO A 286 3.87 -0.94 -6.60
CA PRO A 286 4.04 0.09 -7.61
C PRO A 286 2.77 0.94 -7.76
N TRP A 287 2.95 2.25 -8.04
CA TRP A 287 1.88 3.07 -8.56
C TRP A 287 1.33 2.46 -9.87
N LYS A 288 0.01 2.30 -9.95
CA LYS A 288 -0.66 1.49 -10.97
C LYS A 288 -0.23 1.78 -12.43
N PRO A 289 0.12 3.03 -12.86
CA PRO A 289 0.58 3.28 -14.22
C PRO A 289 1.88 2.58 -14.61
N TYR A 290 2.70 2.13 -13.66
CA TYR A 290 3.86 1.28 -13.95
C TYR A 290 3.51 -0.10 -14.49
N LEU A 291 2.27 -0.57 -14.27
CA LEU A 291 1.82 -1.92 -14.64
C LEU A 291 1.06 -1.96 -15.95
N VAL A 292 0.35 -0.88 -16.28
CA VAL A 292 -0.47 -0.77 -17.48
C VAL A 292 -0.08 0.49 -18.25
N LYS A 293 0.46 0.29 -19.43
CA LYS A 293 0.81 1.39 -20.32
C LYS A 293 -0.46 2.06 -20.87
N THR A 294 -0.50 3.38 -20.79
CA THR A 294 -1.58 4.17 -21.41
C THR A 294 -1.00 5.34 -22.18
N VAL A 295 -1.63 5.72 -23.28
CA VAL A 295 -1.18 6.78 -24.18
C VAL A 295 -2.26 7.84 -24.31
N ASN A 296 -1.89 9.10 -24.21
CA ASN A 296 -2.77 10.22 -24.48
C ASN A 296 -2.66 10.60 -25.98
N ASP A 297 -3.50 9.99 -26.79
CA ASP A 297 -3.57 10.25 -28.23
C ASP A 297 -4.56 11.38 -28.60
N LYS A 298 -5.02 12.14 -27.61
CA LYS A 298 -5.93 13.29 -27.72
C LYS A 298 -7.30 12.92 -28.32
N VAL A 299 -7.73 11.67 -28.14
CA VAL A 299 -9.06 11.19 -28.56
C VAL A 299 -9.97 11.11 -27.33
N GLU A 300 -11.08 11.82 -27.37
CA GLU A 300 -12.12 11.71 -26.35
C GLU A 300 -12.83 10.35 -26.45
N ARG A 301 -12.96 9.63 -25.31
CA ARG A 301 -13.51 8.27 -25.25
C ARG A 301 -14.61 8.11 -24.22
N THR A 302 -14.76 9.06 -23.33
CA THR A 302 -15.69 8.94 -22.21
C THR A 302 -17.08 9.46 -22.51
N GLY A 303 -17.24 10.27 -23.58
CA GLY A 303 -18.50 10.91 -23.98
C GLY A 303 -18.86 12.14 -23.13
N ASP A 304 -17.90 12.65 -22.32
CA ASP A 304 -18.11 13.85 -21.50
C ASP A 304 -17.67 15.15 -22.17
N THR A 305 -17.14 15.07 -23.40
CA THR A 305 -16.66 16.19 -24.22
C THR A 305 -15.40 16.90 -23.68
N THR A 306 -14.77 16.38 -22.64
CA THR A 306 -13.59 16.96 -22.00
C THR A 306 -12.44 15.95 -21.96
N LEU A 307 -11.32 16.27 -22.63
CA LEU A 307 -10.14 15.38 -22.58
C LEU A 307 -9.57 15.35 -21.16
N ASN A 308 -9.49 14.15 -20.61
CA ASN A 308 -8.99 13.89 -19.26
C ASN A 308 -8.24 12.54 -19.19
N LEU A 309 -7.81 12.11 -17.99
CA LEU A 309 -7.05 10.87 -17.80
C LEU A 309 -7.84 9.62 -18.19
N ASN A 310 -9.18 9.65 -18.12
CA ASN A 310 -10.03 8.52 -18.49
C ASN A 310 -10.06 8.29 -20.01
N ASP A 311 -9.70 9.30 -20.82
CA ASP A 311 -9.65 9.21 -22.29
C ASP A 311 -8.35 8.61 -22.82
N ARG A 312 -7.35 8.37 -21.98
CA ARG A 312 -6.12 7.73 -22.40
C ARG A 312 -6.43 6.36 -23.00
N ARG A 313 -5.74 5.99 -24.07
CA ARG A 313 -5.85 4.66 -24.67
C ARG A 313 -5.01 3.68 -23.84
N VAL A 314 -5.64 2.61 -23.38
CA VAL A 314 -4.93 1.49 -22.74
C VAL A 314 -4.11 0.75 -23.81
N ASP A 315 -2.81 0.60 -23.58
CA ASP A 315 -1.85 -0.01 -24.53
C ASP A 315 -1.33 -1.37 -24.05
N GLY A 316 -1.88 -1.88 -22.94
CA GLY A 316 -1.61 -3.23 -22.41
C GLY A 316 -0.64 -3.27 -21.23
N SER A 317 -0.21 -4.49 -20.86
CA SER A 317 0.77 -4.74 -19.79
C SER A 317 2.14 -4.13 -20.15
N THR A 318 2.84 -3.62 -19.13
CA THR A 318 4.25 -3.24 -19.24
C THR A 318 5.20 -4.43 -19.06
N GLY A 319 4.70 -5.59 -18.63
CA GLY A 319 5.50 -6.77 -18.29
C GLY A 319 6.07 -6.78 -16.86
N VAL A 320 5.81 -5.75 -16.06
CA VAL A 320 6.36 -5.63 -14.69
C VAL A 320 5.78 -6.70 -13.76
N VAL A 321 4.48 -7.05 -13.88
CA VAL A 321 3.85 -8.09 -13.06
C VAL A 321 4.52 -9.43 -13.31
N GLU A 322 4.63 -9.82 -14.57
CA GLU A 322 5.24 -11.09 -15.01
C GLU A 322 6.71 -11.17 -14.58
N LEU A 323 7.44 -10.05 -14.69
CA LEU A 323 8.84 -9.98 -14.30
C LEU A 323 9.02 -10.09 -12.78
N ALA A 324 8.16 -9.44 -11.99
CA ALA A 324 8.16 -9.53 -10.53
C ALA A 324 7.83 -10.96 -10.07
N HIS A 325 6.80 -11.59 -10.65
CA HIS A 325 6.45 -12.98 -10.37
C HIS A 325 7.58 -13.96 -10.72
N ALA A 326 8.29 -13.74 -11.83
CA ALA A 326 9.46 -14.56 -12.18
C ALA A 326 10.59 -14.45 -11.13
N LYS A 327 10.64 -13.37 -10.33
CA LYS A 327 11.56 -13.18 -9.20
C LYS A 327 10.97 -13.65 -7.87
N GLY A 328 9.72 -14.14 -7.83
CA GLY A 328 9.00 -14.53 -6.62
C GLY A 328 8.63 -13.34 -5.74
N LEU A 329 8.36 -12.18 -6.32
CA LEU A 329 7.84 -10.98 -5.67
C LEU A 329 6.34 -10.85 -5.93
N LEU A 330 5.55 -10.63 -4.88
CA LEU A 330 4.15 -10.23 -4.99
C LEU A 330 4.06 -8.79 -5.55
N VAL A 331 2.94 -8.48 -6.19
CA VAL A 331 2.66 -7.14 -6.74
C VAL A 331 1.36 -6.61 -6.16
N HIS A 332 1.43 -5.54 -5.34
CA HIS A 332 0.28 -4.86 -4.74
C HIS A 332 0.18 -3.44 -5.26
N ALA A 333 -0.72 -3.19 -6.21
CA ALA A 333 -0.83 -1.91 -6.92
C ALA A 333 -1.63 -0.86 -6.14
N TYR A 334 -1.26 0.41 -6.22
CA TYR A 334 -1.96 1.54 -5.60
C TYR A 334 -2.16 2.70 -6.61
N THR A 335 -3.06 3.63 -6.45
CA THR A 335 -4.26 3.60 -5.64
C THR A 335 -5.49 3.64 -6.55
N PHE A 336 -6.45 2.79 -6.30
CA PHE A 336 -7.69 2.74 -7.06
C PHE A 336 -8.78 3.54 -6.36
N ARG A 337 -9.51 4.37 -7.13
CA ARG A 337 -10.50 5.32 -6.61
C ARG A 337 -11.72 5.40 -7.50
N ASN A 338 -12.91 5.52 -6.91
CA ASN A 338 -14.13 5.73 -7.68
C ASN A 338 -14.25 7.16 -8.21
N ASP A 339 -13.68 8.11 -7.49
CA ASP A 339 -13.74 9.54 -7.74
C ASP A 339 -12.53 10.11 -8.49
N ALA A 340 -11.55 9.26 -8.79
CA ALA A 340 -10.35 9.61 -9.54
C ALA A 340 -9.71 8.36 -10.17
N SER A 341 -10.46 7.60 -10.97
CA SER A 341 -9.96 6.36 -11.59
C SER A 341 -8.86 6.66 -12.62
N GLY A 342 -9.18 7.29 -13.68
CA GLY A 342 -8.23 7.76 -14.68
C GLY A 342 -7.51 6.69 -15.49
N TYR A 343 -6.53 7.13 -16.26
CA TYR A 343 -5.59 6.30 -17.03
C TYR A 343 -6.26 5.29 -17.98
N GLY A 344 -7.27 5.77 -18.74
CA GLY A 344 -7.94 4.99 -19.79
C GLY A 344 -9.14 4.17 -19.33
N PHE A 345 -9.53 4.28 -18.07
CA PHE A 345 -10.71 3.61 -17.54
C PHE A 345 -11.76 4.62 -17.06
N LYS A 346 -12.99 4.50 -17.55
CA LYS A 346 -14.13 5.29 -17.10
C LYS A 346 -14.81 4.69 -15.87
N ASP A 347 -14.86 3.35 -15.84
CA ASP A 347 -15.50 2.60 -14.75
C ASP A 347 -14.43 2.08 -13.78
N PRO A 348 -14.41 2.52 -12.51
CA PRO A 348 -13.45 2.08 -11.51
C PRO A 348 -13.48 0.58 -11.22
N ARG A 349 -14.66 -0.05 -11.28
CA ARG A 349 -14.79 -1.49 -11.09
C ARG A 349 -14.16 -2.26 -12.24
N ALA A 350 -14.38 -1.82 -13.48
CA ALA A 350 -13.74 -2.40 -14.67
C ALA A 350 -12.22 -2.21 -14.63
N GLU A 351 -11.73 -1.05 -14.17
CA GLU A 351 -10.31 -0.79 -13.95
C GLU A 351 -9.71 -1.82 -12.99
N MET A 352 -10.26 -1.93 -11.78
CA MET A 352 -9.77 -2.88 -10.77
C MET A 352 -9.79 -4.33 -11.28
N ALA A 353 -10.87 -4.74 -11.95
CA ALA A 353 -10.96 -6.07 -12.55
C ALA A 353 -9.91 -6.31 -13.65
N TYR A 354 -9.56 -5.29 -14.44
CA TYR A 354 -8.50 -5.39 -15.44
C TYR A 354 -7.14 -5.68 -14.79
N TYR A 355 -6.76 -4.91 -13.76
CA TYR A 355 -5.50 -5.12 -13.03
C TYR A 355 -5.45 -6.47 -12.33
N MET A 356 -6.57 -6.92 -11.74
CA MET A 356 -6.65 -8.25 -11.13
C MET A 356 -6.48 -9.37 -12.17
N ARG A 357 -7.06 -9.23 -13.39
CA ARG A 357 -6.83 -10.18 -14.49
C ARG A 357 -5.41 -10.15 -15.03
N LEU A 358 -4.74 -9.00 -14.95
CA LEU A 358 -3.32 -8.87 -15.29
C LEU A 358 -2.43 -9.71 -14.36
N GLY A 359 -2.88 -9.97 -13.14
CA GLY A 359 -2.18 -10.83 -12.19
C GLY A 359 -1.65 -10.10 -10.95
N VAL A 360 -2.08 -8.85 -10.68
CA VAL A 360 -1.70 -8.22 -9.41
C VAL A 360 -2.19 -9.07 -8.23
N ASP A 361 -1.34 -9.28 -7.23
CA ASP A 361 -1.65 -10.08 -6.05
C ASP A 361 -2.53 -9.34 -5.04
N GLY A 362 -2.61 -8.02 -5.17
CA GLY A 362 -3.47 -7.15 -4.37
C GLY A 362 -3.56 -5.75 -4.94
N LEU A 363 -4.57 -5.02 -4.49
CA LEU A 363 -4.74 -3.62 -4.83
C LEU A 363 -5.21 -2.80 -3.63
N PHE A 364 -4.70 -1.58 -3.55
CA PHE A 364 -5.11 -0.58 -2.57
C PHE A 364 -6.23 0.28 -3.14
N THR A 365 -7.33 0.38 -2.42
CA THR A 365 -8.48 1.18 -2.86
C THR A 365 -9.09 2.00 -1.73
N ASP A 366 -9.48 3.24 -2.06
CA ASP A 366 -10.25 4.12 -1.16
C ASP A 366 -11.71 3.65 -1.01
N PHE A 367 -12.15 2.71 -1.88
CA PHE A 367 -13.52 2.19 -1.95
C PHE A 367 -13.52 0.66 -1.94
N PRO A 368 -13.32 0.01 -0.78
CA PRO A 368 -13.16 -1.45 -0.68
C PRO A 368 -14.33 -2.25 -1.27
N ALA A 369 -15.57 -1.76 -1.13
CA ALA A 369 -16.75 -2.42 -1.72
C ALA A 369 -16.62 -2.59 -3.26
N THR A 370 -16.07 -1.57 -3.96
CA THR A 370 -15.82 -1.64 -5.40
C THR A 370 -14.73 -2.65 -5.73
N GLY A 371 -13.65 -2.71 -4.95
CA GLY A 371 -12.59 -3.71 -5.12
C GLY A 371 -13.09 -5.14 -4.93
N VAL A 372 -13.91 -5.39 -3.90
CA VAL A 372 -14.53 -6.70 -3.65
C VAL A 372 -15.48 -7.09 -4.78
N ALA A 373 -16.27 -6.13 -5.30
CA ALA A 373 -17.15 -6.38 -6.44
C ALA A 373 -16.33 -6.70 -7.71
N ALA A 374 -15.25 -5.95 -7.98
CA ALA A 374 -14.35 -6.20 -9.12
C ALA A 374 -13.69 -7.59 -9.04
N ARG A 375 -13.29 -8.04 -7.85
CA ARG A 375 -12.79 -9.39 -7.62
C ARG A 375 -13.84 -10.46 -7.93
N GLY A 376 -15.12 -10.16 -7.69
CA GLY A 376 -16.23 -11.03 -8.08
C GLY A 376 -16.37 -11.23 -9.59
N ASP A 377 -15.99 -10.23 -10.39
CA ASP A 377 -16.11 -10.26 -11.86
C ASP A 377 -15.00 -11.06 -12.57
N ILE A 378 -13.99 -11.48 -11.86
CA ILE A 378 -12.84 -12.22 -12.43
C ILE A 378 -12.84 -13.71 -12.04
N ARG A 379 -13.88 -14.18 -11.38
CA ARG A 379 -14.08 -15.59 -10.99
C ARG A 379 -14.47 -16.46 -12.17
#